data_bafe7e41328a402bbe01f7b24a77271a
#
_entry.id   bafe7e41328a402bbe01f7b24a77271a
#
_cell.length_a   1.000
_cell.length_b   1.000
_cell.length_c   1.000
_cell.angle_alpha   90.00
_cell.angle_beta   90.00
_cell.angle_gamma   90.00
#
_symmetry.space_group_name_H-M   'P 1'
#
loop_
_entity.id
_entity.type
_entity.pdbx_description
1 polymer ?
#
loop_
_entity_poly.entity_id
_entity_poly.type
_entity_poly.pdbx_seq_one_letter_code
_entity_poly.pdbx_strand_id
1 'polypeptide(L)'
;MNIKTITCHDCYNLGASLQAYALQNYLESQGHDVQIINYKPYYLSGHFKFGSVNNPVFDRPIVKQLYLLAKLPGRLLALSRKKAFDRFTAKYLRLTRRYNSYEELKADAPEADAYIAGSDQIWNTLFPNGRDAAFYLDFGKPNVRRISYAASFATKDVVPEYREFVSNELRNFDAVSIREKISLPLLQSLGREDGIAVCDPVFLLSKAEWDKLAEENAKTSIYSNYAADKYILLYLSDLSKNIEEITKAIKDATGCKVYAIGAIKASYADKCLTNINPLDFVHLIKNAQFVISNSFHATAFALIMGTRFCVVNRLEGINERMKSILEDYNLSNRLVSSYGRDLLKEIEENVVNTKMKQISDISKNWLNKQLEK
;
A
#
# COMPACT_ATOMS: atom_id res chain seq x y z
N MET A 1 -24.23 -2.69 -8.97
CA MET A 1 -24.17 -1.27 -8.55
C MET A 1 -23.05 -0.57 -9.31
N ASN A 2 -23.19 0.73 -9.53
CA ASN A 2 -22.13 1.60 -10.00
C ASN A 2 -21.34 2.11 -8.77
N ILE A 3 -20.10 1.63 -8.58
CA ILE A 3 -19.27 1.94 -7.40
C ILE A 3 -18.06 2.79 -7.79
N LYS A 4 -17.80 3.83 -7.04
CA LYS A 4 -16.58 4.63 -7.18
C LYS A 4 -15.73 4.50 -5.93
N THR A 5 -14.48 4.07 -6.10
CA THR A 5 -13.52 3.98 -4.98
C THR A 5 -12.54 5.13 -5.00
N ILE A 6 -12.06 5.59 -3.85
CA ILE A 6 -11.02 6.61 -3.73
C ILE A 6 -9.90 6.12 -2.81
N THR A 7 -8.66 6.21 -3.26
CA THR A 7 -7.46 5.87 -2.49
C THR A 7 -6.22 6.57 -3.08
N CYS A 8 -5.09 6.49 -2.40
CA CYS A 8 -3.81 7.00 -2.90
C CYS A 8 -3.21 6.11 -4.01
N HIS A 9 -3.97 5.79 -5.06
CA HIS A 9 -3.59 4.85 -6.12
C HIS A 9 -2.41 5.32 -7.00
N ASP A 10 -2.22 6.63 -7.16
CA ASP A 10 -1.21 7.22 -8.06
C ASP A 10 -0.08 7.94 -7.28
N CYS A 11 0.40 7.31 -6.22
CA CYS A 11 1.53 7.80 -5.42
C CYS A 11 2.86 7.10 -5.76
N TYR A 12 2.90 6.31 -6.85
CA TYR A 12 4.06 5.52 -7.30
C TYR A 12 4.63 4.61 -6.20
N ASN A 13 3.74 4.03 -5.41
CA ASN A 13 4.01 3.02 -4.40
C ASN A 13 3.46 1.67 -4.84
N LEU A 14 4.28 0.62 -4.75
CA LEU A 14 3.93 -0.72 -5.24
C LEU A 14 2.69 -1.28 -4.56
N GLY A 15 2.64 -1.20 -3.23
CA GLY A 15 1.51 -1.68 -2.45
C GLY A 15 0.24 -0.86 -2.65
N ALA A 16 0.36 0.47 -2.73
CA ALA A 16 -0.78 1.35 -2.96
C ALA A 16 -1.47 1.07 -4.31
N SER A 17 -0.70 0.77 -5.36
CA SER A 17 -1.26 0.37 -6.66
C SER A 17 -1.94 -0.99 -6.59
N LEU A 18 -1.34 -1.97 -5.89
CA LEU A 18 -1.86 -3.33 -5.81
C LEU A 18 -3.12 -3.43 -4.94
N GLN A 19 -3.21 -2.69 -3.83
CA GLN A 19 -4.42 -2.68 -3.02
C GLN A 19 -5.59 -2.01 -3.75
N ALA A 20 -5.33 -0.95 -4.53
CA ALA A 20 -6.34 -0.29 -5.34
C ALA A 20 -6.89 -1.24 -6.41
N TYR A 21 -6.00 -1.96 -7.11
CA TYR A 21 -6.36 -3.02 -8.05
C TYR A 21 -7.19 -4.13 -7.38
N ALA A 22 -6.73 -4.62 -6.23
CA ALA A 22 -7.38 -5.73 -5.55
C ALA A 22 -8.82 -5.40 -5.12
N LEU A 23 -9.06 -4.20 -4.59
CA LEU A 23 -10.41 -3.77 -4.23
C LEU A 23 -11.30 -3.64 -5.46
N GLN A 24 -10.81 -2.99 -6.53
CA GLN A 24 -11.54 -2.91 -7.80
C GLN A 24 -11.90 -4.29 -8.34
N ASN A 25 -10.91 -5.17 -8.46
CA ASN A 25 -11.10 -6.52 -9.03
C ASN A 25 -12.07 -7.37 -8.20
N TYR A 26 -11.96 -7.32 -6.86
CA TYR A 26 -12.89 -8.02 -6.00
C TYR A 26 -14.34 -7.53 -6.21
N LEU A 27 -14.57 -6.22 -6.19
CA LEU A 27 -15.91 -5.66 -6.40
C LEU A 27 -16.46 -5.99 -7.79
N GLU A 28 -15.63 -5.94 -8.84
CA GLU A 28 -16.02 -6.37 -10.19
C GLU A 28 -16.39 -7.85 -10.24
N SER A 29 -15.68 -8.71 -9.50
CA SER A 29 -16.01 -10.14 -9.40
C SER A 29 -17.35 -10.40 -8.72
N GLN A 30 -17.84 -9.45 -7.90
CA GLN A 30 -19.18 -9.49 -7.30
C GLN A 30 -20.27 -8.91 -8.23
N GLY A 31 -19.95 -8.57 -9.48
CA GLY A 31 -20.89 -8.08 -10.47
C GLY A 31 -21.17 -6.58 -10.40
N HIS A 32 -20.31 -5.79 -9.76
CA HIS A 32 -20.43 -4.34 -9.72
C HIS A 32 -19.66 -3.67 -10.88
N ASP A 33 -20.12 -2.52 -11.34
CA ASP A 33 -19.36 -1.64 -12.24
C ASP A 33 -18.51 -0.69 -11.40
N VAL A 34 -17.19 -0.88 -11.45
CA VAL A 34 -16.27 -0.20 -10.53
C VAL A 34 -15.30 0.71 -11.27
N GLN A 35 -15.12 1.93 -10.75
CA GLN A 35 -14.04 2.82 -11.19
C GLN A 35 -13.38 3.46 -9.97
N ILE A 36 -12.07 3.65 -10.06
CA ILE A 36 -11.31 4.40 -9.07
C ILE A 36 -11.39 5.88 -9.44
N ILE A 37 -11.77 6.74 -8.50
CA ILE A 37 -11.75 8.19 -8.68
C ILE A 37 -10.30 8.62 -8.90
N ASN A 38 -10.01 9.15 -10.08
CA ASN A 38 -8.68 9.61 -10.44
C ASN A 38 -8.35 10.94 -9.75
N TYR A 39 -8.32 10.90 -8.41
CA TYR A 39 -8.02 12.04 -7.57
C TYR A 39 -6.52 12.19 -7.39
N LYS A 40 -5.96 13.30 -7.87
CA LYS A 40 -4.52 13.56 -7.87
C LYS A 40 -4.20 14.99 -7.48
N PRO A 41 -4.44 15.36 -6.21
CA PRO A 41 -4.11 16.69 -5.71
C PRO A 41 -2.60 16.95 -5.78
N TYR A 42 -2.23 18.22 -5.64
CA TYR A 42 -0.83 18.67 -5.84
C TYR A 42 0.19 17.98 -4.91
N TYR A 43 -0.22 17.57 -3.73
CA TYR A 43 0.65 16.94 -2.75
C TYR A 43 0.91 15.45 -3.04
N LEU A 44 0.02 14.77 -3.79
CA LEU A 44 0.26 13.41 -4.25
C LEU A 44 1.20 13.42 -5.47
N SER A 45 2.23 12.57 -5.43
CA SER A 45 3.17 12.36 -6.54
C SER A 45 3.92 13.61 -7.01
N GLY A 46 3.93 14.69 -6.22
CA GLY A 46 4.59 15.94 -6.56
C GLY A 46 6.07 15.78 -6.93
N HIS A 47 6.74 14.81 -6.33
CA HIS A 47 8.16 14.51 -6.58
C HIS A 47 8.45 13.99 -8.02
N PHE A 48 7.46 13.55 -8.77
CA PHE A 48 7.58 13.16 -10.18
C PHE A 48 7.23 14.29 -11.15
N LYS A 49 6.77 15.44 -10.67
CA LYS A 49 6.51 16.62 -11.52
C LYS A 49 7.82 17.40 -11.72
N PHE A 50 8.24 17.63 -12.98
CA PHE A 50 9.50 18.34 -13.28
C PHE A 50 9.58 19.74 -12.68
N GLY A 51 8.47 20.45 -12.59
CA GLY A 51 8.40 21.81 -12.03
C GLY A 51 8.10 21.88 -10.53
N SER A 52 7.94 20.75 -9.82
CA SER A 52 7.55 20.78 -8.41
C SER A 52 8.74 21.05 -7.50
N VAL A 53 8.50 21.88 -6.48
CA VAL A 53 9.44 22.15 -5.38
C VAL A 53 8.69 21.81 -4.09
N ASN A 54 9.12 20.76 -3.43
CA ASN A 54 8.45 20.26 -2.22
C ASN A 54 8.81 21.06 -0.95
N ASN A 55 9.89 21.84 -1.01
CA ASN A 55 10.34 22.66 0.13
C ASN A 55 10.17 24.15 -0.23
N PRO A 56 9.31 24.89 0.50
CA PRO A 56 9.07 26.31 0.25
C PRO A 56 10.34 27.20 0.23
N VAL A 57 11.39 26.79 0.92
CA VAL A 57 12.68 27.51 0.94
C VAL A 57 13.28 27.61 -0.46
N PHE A 58 13.07 26.61 -1.32
CA PHE A 58 13.55 26.58 -2.70
C PHE A 58 12.55 27.12 -3.72
N ASP A 59 11.36 27.58 -3.32
CA ASP A 59 10.32 28.08 -4.24
C ASP A 59 10.45 29.61 -4.52
N ARG A 60 11.69 30.13 -4.48
CA ARG A 60 12.01 31.51 -4.90
C ARG A 60 12.51 31.51 -6.35
N PRO A 61 12.19 32.49 -7.19
CA PRO A 61 12.37 32.43 -8.64
C PRO A 61 13.73 31.89 -9.12
N ILE A 62 14.83 32.44 -8.62
CA ILE A 62 16.20 32.03 -9.02
C ILE A 62 16.59 30.70 -8.35
N VAL A 63 16.30 30.55 -7.05
CA VAL A 63 16.61 29.34 -6.27
C VAL A 63 15.85 28.14 -6.81
N LYS A 64 14.60 28.33 -7.23
CA LYS A 64 13.76 27.32 -7.87
C LYS A 64 14.40 26.77 -9.14
N GLN A 65 14.89 27.64 -10.02
CA GLN A 65 15.52 27.23 -11.28
C GLN A 65 16.78 26.40 -11.01
N LEU A 66 17.66 26.87 -10.11
CA LEU A 66 18.86 26.14 -9.72
C LEU A 66 18.53 24.78 -9.09
N TYR A 67 17.53 24.74 -8.20
CA TYR A 67 17.04 23.50 -7.60
C TYR A 67 16.50 22.51 -8.65
N LEU A 68 15.71 23.00 -9.61
CA LEU A 68 15.14 22.17 -10.69
C LEU A 68 16.25 21.61 -11.59
N LEU A 69 17.26 22.41 -11.94
CA LEU A 69 18.43 21.97 -12.70
C LEU A 69 19.24 20.91 -11.94
N ALA A 70 19.51 21.14 -10.66
CA ALA A 70 20.24 20.18 -9.83
C ALA A 70 19.50 18.83 -9.66
N LYS A 71 18.15 18.86 -9.63
CA LYS A 71 17.31 17.65 -9.52
C LYS A 71 17.01 16.98 -10.86
N LEU A 72 17.31 17.62 -11.98
CA LEU A 72 16.98 17.12 -13.32
C LEU A 72 17.53 15.71 -13.61
N PRO A 73 18.81 15.39 -13.35
CA PRO A 73 19.34 14.04 -13.62
C PRO A 73 18.58 12.96 -12.84
N GLY A 74 18.31 13.19 -11.54
CA GLY A 74 17.53 12.26 -10.72
C GLY A 74 16.08 12.10 -11.20
N ARG A 75 15.46 13.18 -11.68
CA ARG A 75 14.10 13.14 -12.25
C ARG A 75 14.05 12.39 -13.58
N LEU A 76 15.04 12.55 -14.42
CA LEU A 76 15.17 11.79 -15.68
C LEU A 76 15.32 10.29 -15.40
N LEU A 77 16.13 9.91 -14.42
CA LEU A 77 16.23 8.51 -13.98
C LEU A 77 14.93 7.97 -13.41
N ALA A 78 14.15 8.81 -12.71
CA ALA A 78 12.85 8.44 -12.16
C ALA A 78 11.75 8.25 -13.23
N LEU A 79 11.94 8.75 -14.47
CA LEU A 79 10.96 8.59 -15.56
C LEU A 79 10.71 7.13 -15.92
N SER A 80 11.72 6.29 -15.91
CA SER A 80 11.56 4.86 -16.21
C SER A 80 10.67 4.18 -15.17
N ARG A 81 10.87 4.52 -13.90
CA ARG A 81 10.00 4.05 -12.81
C ARG A 81 8.57 4.58 -12.99
N LYS A 82 8.42 5.87 -13.24
CA LYS A 82 7.12 6.48 -13.51
C LYS A 82 6.39 5.75 -14.64
N LYS A 83 7.05 5.52 -15.77
CA LYS A 83 6.48 4.79 -16.92
C LYS A 83 6.04 3.37 -16.56
N ALA A 84 6.76 2.68 -15.67
CA ALA A 84 6.39 1.33 -15.23
C ALA A 84 5.06 1.34 -14.46
N PHE A 85 4.87 2.31 -13.56
CA PHE A 85 3.61 2.50 -12.84
C PHE A 85 2.48 2.98 -13.75
N ASP A 86 2.74 3.95 -14.63
CA ASP A 86 1.74 4.48 -15.57
C ASP A 86 1.20 3.37 -16.50
N ARG A 87 2.06 2.43 -16.94
CA ARG A 87 1.63 1.26 -17.71
C ARG A 87 0.75 0.32 -16.90
N PHE A 88 1.10 0.07 -15.63
CA PHE A 88 0.27 -0.73 -14.74
C PHE A 88 -1.10 -0.07 -14.55
N THR A 89 -1.11 1.21 -14.23
CA THR A 89 -2.35 1.98 -14.06
C THR A 89 -3.22 1.94 -15.31
N ALA A 90 -2.66 2.20 -16.48
CA ALA A 90 -3.40 2.21 -17.74
C ALA A 90 -3.95 0.82 -18.13
N LYS A 91 -3.26 -0.27 -17.76
CA LYS A 91 -3.67 -1.63 -18.11
C LYS A 91 -4.67 -2.23 -17.13
N TYR A 92 -4.54 -1.93 -15.83
CA TYR A 92 -5.22 -2.69 -14.78
C TYR A 92 -6.23 -1.85 -13.97
N LEU A 93 -6.13 -0.51 -13.94
CA LEU A 93 -7.04 0.31 -13.17
C LEU A 93 -8.06 1.02 -14.08
N ARG A 94 -9.34 0.90 -13.72
CA ARG A 94 -10.41 1.64 -14.39
C ARG A 94 -10.62 2.97 -13.66
N LEU A 95 -10.14 4.05 -14.26
CA LEU A 95 -10.18 5.38 -13.65
C LEU A 95 -11.34 6.22 -14.19
N THR A 96 -11.87 7.09 -13.34
CA THR A 96 -12.74 8.20 -13.78
C THR A 96 -11.91 9.25 -14.53
N ARG A 97 -12.55 10.35 -14.97
CA ARG A 97 -11.81 11.54 -15.32
C ARG A 97 -10.92 11.99 -14.16
N ARG A 98 -9.89 12.76 -14.46
CA ARG A 98 -8.97 13.26 -13.46
C ARG A 98 -9.55 14.45 -12.70
N TYR A 99 -9.30 14.48 -11.39
CA TYR A 99 -9.58 15.58 -10.46
C TYR A 99 -8.28 16.03 -9.80
N ASN A 100 -7.98 17.34 -9.86
CA ASN A 100 -6.71 17.87 -9.38
C ASN A 100 -6.83 18.54 -8.01
N SER A 101 -8.04 18.79 -7.53
CA SER A 101 -8.31 19.32 -6.20
C SER A 101 -9.63 18.79 -5.64
N TYR A 102 -9.81 18.99 -4.34
CA TYR A 102 -11.05 18.64 -3.65
C TYR A 102 -12.24 19.45 -4.17
N GLU A 103 -12.05 20.74 -4.45
CA GLU A 103 -13.06 21.63 -4.98
C GLU A 103 -13.56 21.14 -6.35
N GLU A 104 -12.63 20.69 -7.21
CA GLU A 104 -12.97 20.12 -8.52
C GLU A 104 -13.79 18.84 -8.37
N LEU A 105 -13.40 17.95 -7.44
CA LEU A 105 -14.12 16.71 -7.15
C LEU A 105 -15.50 16.99 -6.54
N LYS A 106 -15.60 17.95 -5.62
CA LYS A 106 -16.86 18.31 -4.96
C LYS A 106 -17.86 18.96 -5.90
N ALA A 107 -17.37 19.79 -6.83
CA ALA A 107 -18.21 20.49 -7.81
C ALA A 107 -18.82 19.57 -8.87
N ASP A 108 -18.10 18.49 -9.25
CA ASP A 108 -18.53 17.58 -10.33
C ASP A 108 -18.13 16.14 -9.97
N ALA A 109 -18.67 15.63 -8.85
CA ALA A 109 -18.43 14.28 -8.40
C ALA A 109 -19.00 13.24 -9.38
N PRO A 110 -18.30 12.12 -9.65
CA PRO A 110 -18.77 11.11 -10.56
C PRO A 110 -20.05 10.45 -10.00
N GLU A 111 -21.04 10.20 -10.84
CA GLU A 111 -22.25 9.49 -10.40
C GLU A 111 -21.94 8.08 -9.91
N ALA A 112 -22.55 7.70 -8.79
CA ALA A 112 -22.39 6.40 -8.17
C ALA A 112 -23.63 6.02 -7.34
N ASP A 113 -23.80 4.71 -7.15
CA ASP A 113 -24.70 4.15 -6.14
C ASP A 113 -23.99 4.09 -4.77
N ALA A 114 -22.68 3.88 -4.79
CA ALA A 114 -21.85 3.90 -3.60
C ALA A 114 -20.45 4.49 -3.85
N TYR A 115 -19.96 5.25 -2.87
CA TYR A 115 -18.56 5.65 -2.77
C TYR A 115 -17.86 4.81 -1.72
N ILE A 116 -16.63 4.35 -2.02
CA ILE A 116 -15.82 3.59 -1.06
C ILE A 116 -14.47 4.29 -0.87
N ALA A 117 -14.21 4.77 0.34
CA ALA A 117 -12.86 5.16 0.76
C ALA A 117 -12.06 3.87 0.94
N GLY A 118 -11.07 3.66 0.06
CA GLY A 118 -10.29 2.43 0.01
C GLY A 118 -9.20 2.35 1.09
N SER A 119 -8.37 1.34 0.98
CA SER A 119 -7.29 1.09 1.92
C SER A 119 -6.10 2.06 1.75
N ASP A 120 -5.00 1.74 2.44
CA ASP A 120 -3.79 2.51 2.62
C ASP A 120 -3.96 3.65 3.65
N GLN A 121 -2.90 4.44 3.82
CA GLN A 121 -2.81 5.49 4.86
C GLN A 121 -3.62 6.73 4.51
N ILE A 122 -4.82 6.57 3.99
CA ILE A 122 -5.64 7.69 3.54
C ILE A 122 -6.09 8.60 4.69
N TRP A 123 -6.16 8.07 5.92
CA TRP A 123 -6.54 8.81 7.14
C TRP A 123 -5.36 9.13 8.06
N ASN A 124 -4.12 9.00 7.58
CA ASN A 124 -2.93 9.37 8.35
C ASN A 124 -2.76 10.89 8.38
N THR A 125 -3.13 11.52 9.48
CA THR A 125 -3.08 12.99 9.65
C THR A 125 -1.68 13.58 9.72
N LEU A 126 -0.62 12.77 9.77
CA LEU A 126 0.76 13.25 9.57
C LEU A 126 1.01 13.70 8.12
N PHE A 127 0.18 13.24 7.18
CA PHE A 127 0.26 13.59 5.77
C PHE A 127 -0.96 14.40 5.31
N PRO A 128 -0.85 15.19 4.25
CA PRO A 128 -1.95 16.01 3.74
C PRO A 128 -3.23 15.21 3.40
N ASN A 129 -3.09 13.97 2.91
CA ASN A 129 -4.24 13.13 2.59
C ASN A 129 -5.13 12.82 3.80
N GLY A 130 -4.57 12.65 5.00
CA GLY A 130 -5.36 12.43 6.21
C GLY A 130 -6.12 13.67 6.70
N ARG A 131 -5.94 14.81 6.04
CA ARG A 131 -6.57 16.11 6.31
C ARG A 131 -7.41 16.61 5.14
N ASP A 132 -7.61 15.76 4.13
CA ASP A 132 -8.32 16.09 2.90
C ASP A 132 -9.69 15.41 2.90
N ALA A 133 -10.75 16.21 2.91
CA ALA A 133 -12.14 15.76 2.98
C ALA A 133 -12.53 14.81 1.82
N ALA A 134 -11.79 14.83 0.70
CA ALA A 134 -12.00 13.89 -0.39
C ALA A 134 -11.84 12.43 0.06
N PHE A 135 -10.87 12.11 0.93
CA PHE A 135 -10.67 10.76 1.46
C PHE A 135 -11.66 10.37 2.56
N TYR A 136 -12.51 11.31 2.97
CA TYR A 136 -13.65 11.09 3.87
C TYR A 136 -14.99 11.13 3.12
N LEU A 137 -14.97 11.14 1.77
CA LEU A 137 -16.13 11.10 0.90
C LEU A 137 -17.08 12.31 1.06
N ASP A 138 -16.55 13.49 1.47
CA ASP A 138 -17.34 14.72 1.54
C ASP A 138 -17.56 15.34 0.15
N PHE A 139 -18.16 14.55 -0.74
CA PHE A 139 -18.54 14.96 -2.09
C PHE A 139 -19.73 14.12 -2.58
N GLY A 140 -20.28 14.52 -3.73
CA GLY A 140 -21.40 13.82 -4.37
C GLY A 140 -22.75 14.07 -3.71
N LYS A 141 -23.77 13.38 -4.19
CA LYS A 141 -25.15 13.55 -3.74
C LYS A 141 -25.34 12.97 -2.32
N PRO A 142 -26.22 13.56 -1.47
CA PRO A 142 -26.39 13.10 -0.09
C PRO A 142 -26.88 11.65 0.07
N ASN A 143 -27.65 11.15 -0.91
CA ASN A 143 -28.25 9.80 -0.88
C ASN A 143 -27.33 8.70 -1.41
N VAL A 144 -26.11 9.01 -1.81
CA VAL A 144 -25.13 8.01 -2.24
C VAL A 144 -24.51 7.37 -1.01
N ARG A 145 -24.47 6.03 -1.01
CA ARG A 145 -23.91 5.27 0.11
C ARG A 145 -22.41 5.51 0.26
N ARG A 146 -21.95 5.72 1.48
CA ARG A 146 -20.55 6.01 1.83
C ARG A 146 -19.98 4.95 2.75
N ILE A 147 -18.97 4.24 2.29
CA ILE A 147 -18.35 3.13 3.03
C ILE A 147 -16.83 3.38 3.08
N SER A 148 -16.18 3.07 4.18
CA SER A 148 -14.73 2.88 4.16
C SER A 148 -14.39 1.39 4.18
N TYR A 149 -13.44 0.98 3.33
CA TYR A 149 -12.91 -0.38 3.33
C TYR A 149 -11.42 -0.39 3.66
N ALA A 150 -11.07 -0.90 4.82
CA ALA A 150 -9.69 -1.04 5.29
C ALA A 150 -8.89 0.28 5.28
N ALA A 151 -9.54 1.42 5.51
CA ALA A 151 -8.84 2.70 5.65
C ALA A 151 -7.86 2.65 6.83
N SER A 152 -6.72 3.35 6.72
CA SER A 152 -5.68 3.26 7.76
C SER A 152 -5.30 4.64 8.28
N PHE A 153 -5.29 4.77 9.59
CA PHE A 153 -4.66 5.90 10.29
C PHE A 153 -3.13 5.77 10.32
N ALA A 154 -2.62 4.54 10.27
CA ALA A 154 -1.20 4.19 10.36
C ALA A 154 -0.48 4.64 11.65
N THR A 155 -1.15 5.32 12.55
CA THR A 155 -0.67 5.89 13.81
C THR A 155 -1.59 5.48 14.96
N LYS A 156 -1.11 5.60 16.20
CA LYS A 156 -1.91 5.29 17.40
C LYS A 156 -2.95 6.37 17.69
N ASP A 157 -2.73 7.59 17.20
CA ASP A 157 -3.65 8.71 17.38
C ASP A 157 -3.57 9.64 16.17
N VAL A 158 -4.59 10.46 15.99
CA VAL A 158 -4.60 11.56 15.03
C VAL A 158 -3.85 12.75 15.62
N VAL A 159 -3.27 13.59 14.79
CA VAL A 159 -2.67 14.85 15.22
C VAL A 159 -3.75 15.68 15.93
N PRO A 160 -3.51 16.17 17.16
CA PRO A 160 -4.55 16.77 18.00
C PRO A 160 -5.35 17.89 17.32
N GLU A 161 -4.71 18.74 16.54
CA GLU A 161 -5.35 19.84 15.82
C GLU A 161 -6.38 19.38 14.75
N TYR A 162 -6.29 18.14 14.28
CA TYR A 162 -7.20 17.57 13.27
C TYR A 162 -8.23 16.62 13.85
N ARG A 163 -8.25 16.42 15.17
CA ARG A 163 -9.13 15.44 15.82
C ARG A 163 -10.62 15.76 15.60
N GLU A 164 -11.00 17.01 15.73
CA GLU A 164 -12.37 17.45 15.49
C GLU A 164 -12.77 17.31 14.02
N PHE A 165 -11.88 17.70 13.10
CA PHE A 165 -12.07 17.49 11.66
C PHE A 165 -12.34 16.02 11.36
N VAL A 166 -11.44 15.12 11.77
CA VAL A 166 -11.58 13.68 11.50
C VAL A 166 -12.86 13.11 12.09
N SER A 167 -13.20 13.49 13.34
CA SER A 167 -14.43 13.05 14.01
C SER A 167 -15.68 13.50 13.24
N ASN A 168 -15.71 14.73 12.73
CA ASN A 168 -16.82 15.25 11.95
C ASN A 168 -16.95 14.53 10.59
N GLU A 169 -15.84 14.35 9.88
CA GLU A 169 -15.82 13.67 8.59
C GLU A 169 -16.25 12.19 8.69
N LEU A 170 -15.87 11.50 9.74
CA LEU A 170 -16.27 10.10 9.96
C LEU A 170 -17.78 9.93 10.13
N ARG A 171 -18.54 10.96 10.49
CA ARG A 171 -20.01 10.91 10.58
C ARG A 171 -20.69 10.77 9.22
N ASN A 172 -20.01 11.12 8.14
CA ASN A 172 -20.53 11.05 6.79
C ASN A 172 -20.64 9.59 6.26
N PHE A 173 -20.00 8.63 6.95
CA PHE A 173 -20.00 7.24 6.50
C PHE A 173 -21.21 6.45 7.02
N ASP A 174 -21.86 5.70 6.15
CA ASP A 174 -22.90 4.73 6.49
C ASP A 174 -22.31 3.48 7.18
N ALA A 175 -21.08 3.10 6.79
CA ALA A 175 -20.35 2.00 7.41
C ALA A 175 -18.85 2.25 7.37
N VAL A 176 -18.17 1.93 8.47
CA VAL A 176 -16.73 2.17 8.62
C VAL A 176 -15.99 0.87 8.89
N SER A 177 -14.98 0.59 8.07
CA SER A 177 -13.97 -0.40 8.42
C SER A 177 -12.55 0.15 8.26
N ILE A 178 -11.68 -0.29 9.15
CA ILE A 178 -10.27 0.08 9.17
C ILE A 178 -9.38 -1.17 9.02
N ARG A 179 -8.12 -0.96 8.64
CA ARG A 179 -7.20 -2.07 8.37
C ARG A 179 -6.58 -2.65 9.64
N GLU A 180 -6.21 -1.83 10.57
CA GLU A 180 -5.48 -2.27 11.76
C GLU A 180 -6.40 -2.37 12.98
N LYS A 181 -6.52 -3.57 13.59
CA LYS A 181 -7.29 -3.79 14.83
C LYS A 181 -6.86 -2.87 15.97
N ILE A 182 -5.56 -2.58 16.05
CA ILE A 182 -5.00 -1.70 17.09
C ILE A 182 -5.55 -0.26 17.01
N SER A 183 -6.11 0.14 15.87
CA SER A 183 -6.72 1.46 15.69
C SER A 183 -8.23 1.51 16.00
N LEU A 184 -8.86 0.39 16.39
CA LEU A 184 -10.27 0.38 16.80
C LEU A 184 -10.56 1.29 17.99
N PRO A 185 -9.75 1.32 19.08
CA PRO A 185 -9.98 2.27 20.18
C PRO A 185 -9.88 3.73 19.72
N LEU A 186 -8.99 4.05 18.80
CA LEU A 186 -8.91 5.39 18.20
C LEU A 186 -10.22 5.71 17.45
N LEU A 187 -10.69 4.81 16.60
CA LEU A 187 -11.93 4.99 15.84
C LEU A 187 -13.14 5.22 16.76
N GLN A 188 -13.26 4.44 17.85
CA GLN A 188 -14.28 4.61 18.88
C GLN A 188 -14.19 5.99 19.54
N SER A 189 -12.98 6.42 19.91
CA SER A 189 -12.75 7.75 20.52
C SER A 189 -13.04 8.92 19.58
N LEU A 190 -13.16 8.65 18.28
CA LEU A 190 -13.57 9.60 17.23
C LEU A 190 -15.09 9.52 16.93
N GLY A 191 -15.85 8.74 17.71
CA GLY A 191 -17.31 8.65 17.64
C GLY A 191 -17.85 7.55 16.71
N ARG A 192 -17.05 6.56 16.32
CA ARG A 192 -17.49 5.41 15.51
C ARG A 192 -17.29 4.09 16.26
N GLU A 193 -18.27 3.80 17.13
CA GLU A 193 -18.30 2.55 17.91
C GLU A 193 -18.67 1.33 17.05
N ASP A 194 -19.35 1.55 15.94
CA ASP A 194 -19.80 0.54 14.96
C ASP A 194 -18.71 0.07 13.99
N GLY A 195 -17.53 0.68 14.05
CA GLY A 195 -16.44 0.36 13.15
C GLY A 195 -15.80 -1.01 13.40
N ILE A 196 -15.35 -1.67 12.34
CA ILE A 196 -14.67 -2.96 12.42
C ILE A 196 -13.29 -2.94 11.76
N ALA A 197 -12.46 -3.93 12.13
CA ALA A 197 -11.22 -4.19 11.40
C ALA A 197 -11.44 -5.26 10.33
N VAL A 198 -10.92 -5.00 9.12
CA VAL A 198 -10.94 -5.91 7.97
C VAL A 198 -9.54 -6.02 7.37
N CYS A 199 -9.29 -7.05 6.56
CA CYS A 199 -7.99 -7.19 5.91
C CYS A 199 -7.77 -6.15 4.81
N ASP A 200 -6.50 -5.87 4.54
CA ASP A 200 -6.12 -5.08 3.35
C ASP A 200 -6.67 -5.73 2.08
N PRO A 201 -7.11 -4.94 1.08
CA PRO A 201 -7.63 -5.46 -0.19
C PRO A 201 -6.78 -6.53 -0.87
N VAL A 202 -5.45 -6.51 -0.71
CA VAL A 202 -4.59 -7.53 -1.34
C VAL A 202 -4.92 -8.95 -0.90
N PHE A 203 -5.55 -9.14 0.27
CA PHE A 203 -6.01 -10.43 0.78
C PHE A 203 -7.42 -10.83 0.28
N LEU A 204 -8.11 -9.95 -0.46
CA LEU A 204 -9.38 -10.30 -1.10
C LEU A 204 -9.18 -11.19 -2.33
N LEU A 205 -8.00 -11.14 -2.94
CA LEU A 205 -7.62 -12.01 -4.03
C LEU A 205 -6.83 -13.21 -3.49
N SER A 206 -7.06 -14.37 -4.10
CA SER A 206 -6.34 -15.60 -3.77
C SER A 206 -4.89 -15.57 -4.28
N LYS A 207 -4.05 -16.45 -3.72
CA LYS A 207 -2.69 -16.69 -4.23
C LYS A 207 -2.70 -17.02 -5.73
N ALA A 208 -3.65 -17.85 -6.18
CA ALA A 208 -3.74 -18.26 -7.59
C ALA A 208 -4.04 -17.09 -8.54
N GLU A 209 -4.86 -16.13 -8.11
CA GLU A 209 -5.14 -14.91 -8.90
C GLU A 209 -3.90 -14.03 -9.00
N TRP A 210 -3.19 -13.82 -7.89
CA TRP A 210 -1.92 -13.07 -7.90
C TRP A 210 -0.84 -13.77 -8.70
N ASP A 211 -0.72 -15.11 -8.60
CA ASP A 211 0.22 -15.91 -9.38
C ASP A 211 -0.02 -15.75 -10.89
N LYS A 212 -1.27 -15.87 -11.32
CA LYS A 212 -1.65 -15.69 -12.73
C LYS A 212 -1.24 -14.31 -13.26
N LEU A 213 -1.50 -13.25 -12.51
CA LEU A 213 -1.14 -11.88 -12.88
C LEU A 213 0.37 -11.68 -12.96
N ALA A 214 1.10 -12.19 -11.97
CA ALA A 214 2.56 -12.10 -11.93
C ALA A 214 3.23 -12.85 -13.06
N GLU A 215 2.73 -14.04 -13.38
CA GLU A 215 3.24 -14.87 -14.50
C GLU A 215 2.93 -14.24 -15.87
N GLU A 216 1.73 -13.69 -16.04
CA GLU A 216 1.40 -12.96 -17.27
C GLU A 216 2.30 -11.72 -17.45
N ASN A 217 2.55 -10.96 -16.40
CA ASN A 217 3.48 -9.82 -16.44
C ASN A 217 4.92 -10.28 -16.74
N ALA A 218 5.35 -11.41 -16.17
CA ALA A 218 6.71 -11.93 -16.34
C ALA A 218 7.05 -12.23 -17.80
N LYS A 219 6.08 -12.57 -18.67
CA LYS A 219 6.29 -12.82 -20.09
C LYS A 219 6.91 -11.64 -20.84
N THR A 220 6.71 -10.43 -20.34
CA THR A 220 7.21 -9.18 -20.94
C THR A 220 8.14 -8.38 -20.02
N SER A 221 8.32 -8.83 -18.80
CA SER A 221 9.17 -8.15 -17.81
C SER A 221 10.64 -8.50 -18.02
N ILE A 222 11.49 -7.47 -17.93
CA ILE A 222 12.96 -7.65 -17.91
C ILE A 222 13.44 -8.30 -16.60
N TYR A 223 12.58 -8.41 -15.61
CA TYR A 223 12.90 -8.99 -14.30
C TYR A 223 12.52 -10.47 -14.18
N SER A 224 11.89 -11.06 -15.19
CA SER A 224 11.51 -12.49 -15.18
C SER A 224 12.72 -13.44 -14.99
N ASN A 225 13.86 -13.09 -15.58
CA ASN A 225 15.08 -13.91 -15.51
C ASN A 225 15.67 -14.03 -14.10
N TYR A 226 15.32 -13.10 -13.18
CA TYR A 226 15.80 -13.16 -11.80
C TYR A 226 15.17 -14.31 -11.01
N ALA A 227 14.05 -14.85 -11.45
CA ALA A 227 13.41 -16.03 -10.83
C ALA A 227 14.29 -17.29 -10.90
N ALA A 228 15.27 -17.36 -11.82
CA ALA A 228 16.23 -18.45 -11.92
C ALA A 228 17.33 -18.40 -10.83
N ASP A 229 17.53 -17.27 -10.21
CA ASP A 229 18.53 -17.09 -9.14
C ASP A 229 17.97 -17.52 -7.78
N LYS A 230 18.85 -17.96 -6.87
CA LYS A 230 18.53 -18.06 -5.45
C LYS A 230 18.85 -16.71 -4.80
N TYR A 231 17.84 -15.98 -4.33
CA TYR A 231 18.05 -14.64 -3.79
C TYR A 231 17.21 -14.34 -2.55
N ILE A 232 17.75 -13.41 -1.76
CA ILE A 232 17.07 -12.67 -0.71
C ILE A 232 16.56 -11.38 -1.33
N LEU A 233 15.28 -11.07 -1.16
CA LEU A 233 14.68 -9.82 -1.63
C LEU A 233 14.60 -8.81 -0.49
N LEU A 234 15.16 -7.62 -0.72
CA LEU A 234 15.04 -6.46 0.18
C LEU A 234 14.02 -5.46 -0.38
N TYR A 235 12.99 -5.14 0.40
CA TYR A 235 12.11 -4.01 0.13
C TYR A 235 11.95 -3.16 1.39
N LEU A 236 12.60 -1.99 1.39
CA LEU A 236 12.84 -1.20 2.57
C LEU A 236 12.29 0.23 2.40
N SER A 237 11.71 0.76 3.46
CA SER A 237 11.29 2.17 3.56
C SER A 237 12.41 3.06 4.14
N ASP A 238 13.36 2.47 4.85
CA ASP A 238 14.57 3.11 5.39
C ASP A 238 15.71 2.09 5.48
N LEU A 239 16.94 2.58 5.67
CA LEU A 239 18.12 1.76 5.96
C LEU A 239 18.47 1.91 7.44
N SER A 240 18.71 0.78 8.09
CA SER A 240 19.29 0.74 9.42
C SER A 240 20.44 -0.27 9.46
N LYS A 241 21.35 -0.10 10.41
CA LYS A 241 22.46 -1.02 10.62
C LYS A 241 21.98 -2.46 10.88
N ASN A 242 20.89 -2.60 11.61
CA ASN A 242 20.29 -3.90 11.90
C ASN A 242 19.85 -4.64 10.63
N ILE A 243 19.30 -3.92 9.63
CA ILE A 243 18.89 -4.52 8.36
C ILE A 243 20.09 -5.09 7.62
N GLU A 244 21.20 -4.35 7.58
CA GLU A 244 22.44 -4.80 6.95
C GLU A 244 23.01 -6.03 7.65
N GLU A 245 23.08 -6.03 8.98
CA GLU A 245 23.58 -7.15 9.78
C GLU A 245 22.73 -8.41 9.59
N ILE A 246 21.40 -8.29 9.65
CA ILE A 246 20.45 -9.38 9.40
C ILE A 246 20.63 -9.93 7.99
N THR A 247 20.71 -9.02 7.00
CA THR A 247 20.86 -9.43 5.59
C THR A 247 22.16 -10.19 5.36
N LYS A 248 23.29 -9.72 5.89
CA LYS A 248 24.57 -10.41 5.78
C LYS A 248 24.51 -11.79 6.44
N ALA A 249 23.95 -11.89 7.64
CA ALA A 249 23.82 -13.16 8.35
C ALA A 249 22.96 -14.18 7.59
N ILE A 250 21.85 -13.75 6.98
CA ILE A 250 21.01 -14.65 6.16
C ILE A 250 21.73 -15.00 4.86
N LYS A 251 22.43 -14.05 4.22
CA LYS A 251 23.26 -14.31 3.02
C LYS A 251 24.31 -15.38 3.29
N ASP A 252 25.05 -15.23 4.39
CA ASP A 252 26.11 -16.19 4.79
C ASP A 252 25.54 -17.57 5.10
N ALA A 253 24.37 -17.64 5.75
CA ALA A 253 23.71 -18.89 6.08
C ALA A 253 23.07 -19.60 4.90
N THR A 254 22.70 -18.88 3.82
CA THR A 254 21.96 -19.44 2.68
C THR A 254 22.73 -19.50 1.37
N GLY A 255 23.82 -18.74 1.25
CA GLY A 255 24.57 -18.58 0.00
C GLY A 255 23.79 -17.83 -1.10
N CYS A 256 22.66 -17.19 -0.77
CA CYS A 256 21.82 -16.50 -1.74
C CYS A 256 22.41 -15.15 -2.14
N LYS A 257 22.12 -14.71 -3.38
CA LYS A 257 22.34 -13.32 -3.80
C LYS A 257 21.39 -12.39 -3.03
N VAL A 258 21.71 -11.10 -2.96
CA VAL A 258 20.86 -10.09 -2.35
C VAL A 258 20.39 -9.10 -3.40
N TYR A 259 19.07 -9.03 -3.62
CA TYR A 259 18.44 -8.07 -4.52
C TYR A 259 17.61 -7.07 -3.75
N ALA A 260 17.93 -5.78 -3.91
CA ALA A 260 17.17 -4.68 -3.32
C ALA A 260 16.25 -4.06 -4.37
N ILE A 261 15.00 -3.79 -3.98
CA ILE A 261 14.01 -3.14 -4.84
C ILE A 261 13.53 -1.83 -4.23
N GLY A 262 13.16 -0.88 -5.08
CA GLY A 262 12.63 0.42 -4.66
C GLY A 262 13.62 1.57 -4.84
N ALA A 263 13.36 2.67 -4.12
CA ALA A 263 14.14 3.89 -4.22
C ALA A 263 15.42 3.88 -3.35
N ILE A 264 15.47 3.01 -2.36
CA ILE A 264 16.60 2.94 -1.41
C ILE A 264 17.66 2.00 -1.98
N LYS A 265 18.88 2.53 -2.11
CA LYS A 265 20.04 1.74 -2.55
C LYS A 265 20.75 1.15 -1.34
N ALA A 266 20.72 -0.18 -1.22
CA ALA A 266 21.50 -0.90 -0.23
C ALA A 266 22.88 -1.23 -0.82
N SER A 267 23.95 -0.66 -0.28
CA SER A 267 25.33 -0.86 -0.78
C SER A 267 25.82 -2.30 -0.67
N TYR A 268 25.21 -3.06 0.23
CA TYR A 268 25.51 -4.49 0.48
C TYR A 268 24.65 -5.44 -0.39
N ALA A 269 23.78 -4.91 -1.24
CA ALA A 269 23.03 -5.72 -2.20
C ALA A 269 23.87 -6.01 -3.45
N ASP A 270 23.76 -7.23 -3.97
CA ASP A 270 24.42 -7.62 -5.22
C ASP A 270 23.79 -6.89 -6.42
N LYS A 271 22.49 -6.55 -6.36
CA LYS A 271 21.78 -5.73 -7.34
C LYS A 271 20.70 -4.86 -6.71
N CYS A 272 20.54 -3.65 -7.27
CA CYS A 272 19.41 -2.75 -6.97
C CYS A 272 18.51 -2.65 -8.20
N LEU A 273 17.28 -3.13 -8.08
CA LEU A 273 16.27 -3.17 -9.14
C LEU A 273 15.36 -1.93 -8.97
N THR A 274 15.44 -0.96 -9.88
CA THR A 274 14.89 0.38 -9.64
C THR A 274 13.58 0.69 -10.37
N ASN A 275 13.33 0.04 -11.50
CA ASN A 275 12.22 0.39 -12.41
C ASN A 275 11.14 -0.69 -12.47
N ILE A 276 10.94 -1.41 -11.36
CA ILE A 276 9.94 -2.47 -11.26
C ILE A 276 8.53 -1.88 -11.27
N ASN A 277 7.61 -2.60 -11.91
CA ASN A 277 6.19 -2.32 -11.82
C ASN A 277 5.54 -3.08 -10.63
N PRO A 278 4.28 -2.79 -10.27
CA PRO A 278 3.63 -3.50 -9.17
C PRO A 278 3.58 -5.03 -9.30
N LEU A 279 3.43 -5.59 -10.49
CA LEU A 279 3.40 -7.04 -10.69
C LEU A 279 4.80 -7.67 -10.72
N ASP A 280 5.84 -6.92 -11.12
CA ASP A 280 7.24 -7.37 -10.93
C ASP A 280 7.55 -7.56 -9.44
N PHE A 281 7.00 -6.69 -8.58
CA PHE A 281 7.14 -6.83 -7.12
C PHE A 281 6.53 -8.15 -6.61
N VAL A 282 5.33 -8.49 -7.05
CA VAL A 282 4.67 -9.77 -6.70
C VAL A 282 5.50 -10.94 -7.21
N HIS A 283 5.96 -10.89 -8.47
CA HIS A 283 6.79 -11.92 -9.09
C HIS A 283 8.11 -12.12 -8.34
N LEU A 284 8.78 -11.04 -7.97
CA LEU A 284 10.04 -11.10 -7.23
C LEU A 284 9.86 -11.63 -5.80
N ILE A 285 8.77 -11.31 -5.11
CA ILE A 285 8.46 -11.89 -3.78
C ILE A 285 8.20 -13.38 -3.91
N LYS A 286 7.37 -13.80 -4.87
CA LYS A 286 7.02 -15.21 -5.09
C LYS A 286 8.26 -16.11 -5.28
N ASN A 287 9.24 -15.63 -6.01
CA ASN A 287 10.44 -16.42 -6.38
C ASN A 287 11.63 -16.21 -5.43
N ALA A 288 11.52 -15.34 -4.42
CA ALA A 288 12.56 -15.13 -3.43
C ALA A 288 12.69 -16.33 -2.48
N GLN A 289 13.92 -16.68 -2.11
CA GLN A 289 14.18 -17.66 -1.04
C GLN A 289 13.84 -17.09 0.34
N PHE A 290 13.99 -15.77 0.48
CA PHE A 290 13.69 -15.05 1.71
C PHE A 290 13.40 -13.57 1.42
N VAL A 291 12.44 -12.97 2.13
CA VAL A 291 12.11 -11.54 2.04
C VAL A 291 12.51 -10.85 3.35
N ILE A 292 13.28 -9.78 3.25
CA ILE A 292 13.58 -8.89 4.38
C ILE A 292 12.93 -7.54 4.09
N SER A 293 12.04 -7.11 4.97
CA SER A 293 11.32 -5.87 4.75
C SER A 293 10.93 -5.17 6.05
N ASN A 294 10.60 -3.90 5.95
CA ASN A 294 9.91 -3.11 6.96
C ASN A 294 8.64 -2.46 6.37
N SER A 295 8.10 -3.04 5.29
CA SER A 295 6.92 -2.59 4.58
C SER A 295 5.74 -3.52 4.80
N PHE A 296 4.56 -2.95 5.07
CA PHE A 296 3.31 -3.70 5.22
C PHE A 296 3.02 -4.58 3.99
N HIS A 297 3.03 -4.01 2.79
CA HIS A 297 2.67 -4.76 1.59
C HIS A 297 3.69 -5.84 1.21
N ALA A 298 4.99 -5.65 1.53
CA ALA A 298 5.95 -6.74 1.32
C ALA A 298 5.67 -7.92 2.26
N THR A 299 5.31 -7.66 3.51
CA THR A 299 4.89 -8.67 4.47
C THR A 299 3.60 -9.36 4.01
N ALA A 300 2.60 -8.58 3.57
CA ALA A 300 1.34 -9.11 3.07
C ALA A 300 1.56 -10.04 1.86
N PHE A 301 2.37 -9.63 0.88
CA PHE A 301 2.66 -10.48 -0.28
C PHE A 301 3.55 -11.68 0.06
N ALA A 302 4.49 -11.56 1.01
CA ALA A 302 5.24 -12.72 1.48
C ALA A 302 4.32 -13.76 2.14
N LEU A 303 3.31 -13.33 2.91
CA LEU A 303 2.26 -14.19 3.47
C LEU A 303 1.42 -14.84 2.37
N ILE A 304 0.92 -14.06 1.41
CA ILE A 304 0.06 -14.55 0.31
C ILE A 304 0.82 -15.57 -0.54
N MET A 305 2.07 -15.32 -0.86
CA MET A 305 2.90 -16.20 -1.70
C MET A 305 3.47 -17.41 -0.95
N GLY A 306 3.44 -17.41 0.38
CA GLY A 306 4.09 -18.45 1.19
C GLY A 306 5.61 -18.30 1.21
N THR A 307 6.15 -17.12 0.92
CA THR A 307 7.60 -16.88 0.91
C THR A 307 8.10 -16.64 2.32
N ARG A 308 9.22 -17.26 2.71
CA ARG A 308 9.85 -17.02 4.02
C ARG A 308 10.27 -15.56 4.13
N PHE A 309 10.06 -14.97 5.32
CA PHE A 309 10.36 -13.56 5.52
C PHE A 309 10.72 -13.22 6.96
N CYS A 310 11.30 -12.05 7.15
CA CYS A 310 11.27 -11.32 8.41
C CYS A 310 10.95 -9.84 8.18
N VAL A 311 10.40 -9.25 9.23
CA VAL A 311 10.13 -7.83 9.33
C VAL A 311 11.14 -7.21 10.27
N VAL A 312 11.94 -6.27 9.77
CA VAL A 312 12.92 -5.60 10.63
C VAL A 312 12.25 -4.40 11.30
N ASN A 313 12.40 -4.37 12.62
CA ASN A 313 11.81 -3.34 13.47
C ASN A 313 12.38 -1.96 13.10
N ARG A 314 11.52 -0.96 12.98
CA ARG A 314 11.91 0.45 12.79
C ARG A 314 12.02 1.12 14.16
N LEU A 315 12.90 2.11 14.27
CA LEU A 315 13.15 2.83 15.52
C LEU A 315 11.96 3.68 16.00
N GLU A 316 10.96 3.93 15.16
CA GLU A 316 9.81 4.79 15.45
C GLU A 316 8.48 4.03 15.41
N GLY A 317 7.43 4.60 16.04
CA GLY A 317 6.11 4.01 16.29
C GLY A 317 5.29 3.50 15.08
N ILE A 318 5.91 3.40 13.91
CA ILE A 318 5.34 2.86 12.66
C ILE A 318 5.22 1.32 12.70
N ASN A 319 5.79 0.67 13.72
CA ASN A 319 5.78 -0.78 13.87
C ASN A 319 4.40 -1.38 14.21
N GLU A 320 3.45 -0.59 14.66
CA GLU A 320 2.16 -1.08 15.14
C GLU A 320 1.39 -1.82 14.03
N ARG A 321 1.44 -1.34 12.79
CA ARG A 321 0.83 -2.03 11.64
C ARG A 321 1.47 -3.39 11.36
N MET A 322 2.80 -3.46 11.56
CA MET A 322 3.55 -4.69 11.34
C MET A 322 3.28 -5.69 12.44
N LYS A 323 3.16 -5.23 13.69
CA LYS A 323 2.74 -6.06 14.82
C LYS A 323 1.34 -6.61 14.58
N SER A 324 0.39 -5.76 14.24
CA SER A 324 -1.00 -6.15 14.02
C SER A 324 -1.13 -7.26 12.98
N ILE A 325 -0.52 -7.10 11.79
CA ILE A 325 -0.57 -8.14 10.76
C ILE A 325 0.13 -9.43 11.20
N LEU A 326 1.27 -9.36 11.89
CA LEU A 326 1.97 -10.56 12.35
C LEU A 326 1.22 -11.30 13.47
N GLU A 327 0.55 -10.58 14.35
CA GLU A 327 -0.32 -11.13 15.40
C GLU A 327 -1.52 -11.85 14.79
N ASP A 328 -2.16 -11.28 13.79
CA ASP A 328 -3.28 -11.88 13.08
C ASP A 328 -2.95 -13.27 12.51
N TYR A 329 -1.69 -13.50 12.14
CA TYR A 329 -1.22 -14.76 11.57
C TYR A 329 -0.37 -15.61 12.53
N ASN A 330 -0.25 -15.26 13.83
CA ASN A 330 0.61 -15.92 14.83
C ASN A 330 2.10 -15.93 14.44
N LEU A 331 2.58 -14.88 13.82
CA LEU A 331 3.94 -14.75 13.31
C LEU A 331 4.72 -13.59 13.98
N SER A 332 4.39 -13.23 15.21
CA SER A 332 5.06 -12.15 15.96
C SER A 332 6.57 -12.38 16.08
N ASN A 333 7.02 -13.64 16.05
CA ASN A 333 8.43 -14.00 16.02
C ASN A 333 9.18 -13.61 14.72
N ARG A 334 8.45 -13.18 13.68
CA ARG A 334 9.03 -12.65 12.44
C ARG A 334 9.33 -11.15 12.51
N LEU A 335 8.91 -10.44 13.56
CA LEU A 335 9.31 -9.07 13.83
C LEU A 335 10.62 -9.10 14.63
N VAL A 336 11.72 -8.65 14.04
CA VAL A 336 13.06 -8.84 14.59
C VAL A 336 13.89 -7.56 14.63
N SER A 337 14.80 -7.51 15.59
CA SER A 337 15.83 -6.46 15.69
C SER A 337 17.25 -7.00 15.44
N SER A 338 17.40 -8.34 15.42
CA SER A 338 18.66 -9.04 15.16
C SER A 338 18.42 -10.38 14.47
N TYR A 339 19.47 -10.97 13.91
CA TYR A 339 19.39 -12.29 13.30
C TYR A 339 19.27 -13.39 14.35
N GLY A 340 18.40 -14.37 14.08
CA GLY A 340 18.31 -15.63 14.79
C GLY A 340 18.12 -16.78 13.80
N ARG A 341 18.73 -17.94 14.04
CA ARG A 341 18.64 -19.11 13.13
C ARG A 341 17.20 -19.57 12.90
N ASP A 342 16.30 -19.33 13.84
CA ASP A 342 14.88 -19.68 13.72
C ASP A 342 14.16 -18.92 12.60
N LEU A 343 14.72 -17.79 12.13
CA LEU A 343 14.20 -17.06 10.97
C LEU A 343 14.23 -17.90 9.68
N LEU A 344 15.15 -18.83 9.57
CA LEU A 344 15.27 -19.70 8.38
C LEU A 344 14.33 -20.91 8.43
N LYS A 345 13.66 -21.17 9.56
CA LYS A 345 12.63 -22.20 9.64
C LYS A 345 11.45 -21.86 8.74
N GLU A 346 10.87 -22.88 8.15
CA GLU A 346 9.67 -22.74 7.37
C GLU A 346 8.50 -22.18 8.19
N ILE A 347 7.60 -21.50 7.53
CA ILE A 347 6.34 -21.05 8.12
C ILE A 347 5.34 -22.18 7.92
N GLU A 348 4.53 -22.45 8.95
CA GLU A 348 3.46 -23.46 8.84
C GLU A 348 2.35 -22.93 7.90
N GLU A 349 2.56 -23.14 6.60
CA GLU A 349 1.70 -22.62 5.54
C GLU A 349 0.22 -22.96 5.76
N ASN A 350 -0.11 -24.17 6.20
CA ASN A 350 -1.50 -24.58 6.43
C ASN A 350 -2.19 -23.73 7.50
N VAL A 351 -1.48 -23.38 8.58
CA VAL A 351 -2.01 -22.54 9.66
C VAL A 351 -2.23 -21.11 9.16
N VAL A 352 -1.24 -20.57 8.45
CA VAL A 352 -1.32 -19.22 7.88
C VAL A 352 -2.43 -19.12 6.84
N ASN A 353 -2.53 -20.08 5.92
CA ASN A 353 -3.55 -20.11 4.87
C ASN A 353 -4.96 -20.24 5.45
N THR A 354 -5.14 -21.06 6.49
CA THR A 354 -6.43 -21.19 7.20
C THR A 354 -6.86 -19.86 7.81
N LYS A 355 -5.97 -19.19 8.52
CA LYS A 355 -6.24 -17.86 9.10
C LYS A 355 -6.48 -16.80 8.03
N MET A 356 -5.68 -16.79 6.97
CA MET A 356 -5.84 -15.87 5.86
C MET A 356 -7.23 -16.00 5.23
N LYS A 357 -7.67 -17.23 4.99
CA LYS A 357 -9.02 -17.51 4.49
C LYS A 357 -10.09 -16.98 5.45
N GLN A 358 -10.00 -17.30 6.74
CA GLN A 358 -10.97 -16.85 7.75
C GLN A 358 -11.10 -15.32 7.78
N ILE A 359 -9.96 -14.61 7.85
CA ILE A 359 -9.95 -13.14 7.91
C ILE A 359 -10.47 -12.53 6.60
N SER A 360 -10.09 -13.11 5.46
CA SER A 360 -10.59 -12.68 4.15
C SER A 360 -12.09 -12.90 4.01
N ASP A 361 -12.61 -14.06 4.42
CA ASP A 361 -14.04 -14.38 4.35
C ASP A 361 -14.87 -13.43 5.23
N ILE A 362 -14.42 -13.12 6.45
CA ILE A 362 -15.06 -12.12 7.33
C ILE A 362 -15.10 -10.75 6.64
N SER A 363 -13.99 -10.35 6.05
CA SER A 363 -13.85 -9.05 5.38
C SER A 363 -14.73 -8.93 4.13
N LYS A 364 -14.78 -10.00 3.31
CA LYS A 364 -15.66 -10.11 2.13
C LYS A 364 -17.14 -10.06 2.52
N ASN A 365 -17.52 -10.86 3.51
CA ASN A 365 -18.90 -10.91 3.99
C ASN A 365 -19.36 -9.56 4.53
N TRP A 366 -18.48 -8.87 5.28
CA TRP A 366 -18.81 -7.54 5.76
C TRP A 366 -19.02 -6.55 4.61
N LEU A 367 -18.09 -6.49 3.64
CA LEU A 367 -18.17 -5.56 2.51
C LEU A 367 -19.44 -5.82 1.67
N ASN A 368 -19.72 -7.09 1.32
CA ASN A 368 -20.89 -7.46 0.54
C ASN A 368 -22.18 -7.05 1.26
N LYS A 369 -22.30 -7.34 2.57
CA LYS A 369 -23.45 -6.93 3.38
C LYS A 369 -23.66 -5.40 3.39
N GLN A 370 -22.57 -4.62 3.32
CA GLN A 370 -22.71 -3.17 3.23
C GLN A 370 -23.20 -2.71 1.85
N LEU A 371 -23.00 -3.48 0.80
CA LEU A 371 -23.44 -3.17 -0.56
C LEU A 371 -24.84 -3.74 -0.91
N GLU A 372 -25.37 -4.65 -0.12
CA GLU A 372 -26.75 -5.20 -0.29
C GLU A 372 -27.84 -4.29 0.29
N LYS A 373 -27.48 -3.31 1.12
CA LYS A 373 -28.40 -2.35 1.77
C LYS A 373 -28.61 -1.11 0.91
#